data_5a8e36b94145e5770975176816b59126
#
_entry.id   5a8e36b94145e5770975176816b59126
#
_cell.length_a   1.000
_cell.length_b   1.000
_cell.length_c   1.000
_cell.angle_alpha   90.00
_cell.angle_beta   90.00
_cell.angle_gamma   90.00
#
_symmetry.space_group_name_H-M   'P 1'
#
loop_
_entity.id
_entity.type
_entity.pdbx_description
1 polymer ?
#
loop_
_entity_poly.entity_id
_entity_poly.type
_entity_poly.pdbx_seq_one_letter_code
_entity_poly.pdbx_strand_id
1 'polypeptide(L)'
;GGDGTLHEVVNGLFIQQVVPPSEVLLAVIAVGSGNDWIRMFGIPQNCADAIRAIREEHSFLQDVGVVSYEEAKYRQSRYMVNVAGAGYEAQVVRCFNHLKKKGRRGRWLYTWSVIRSFFRYKPTGTKVWVDGKRVYNDLLLSIALGVGKYNGGGIQQLPDAVADDGMFDISLVRPIHFWHIIFRFHKLFNGKIYEIRHILRERGGTIRIESSPEIEVELDGELLGHTPLEFTMLRRAIRVVVSREFLESME
;
A
#
# COMPACT_ATOMS: atom_id res chain seq x y z
N GLY A 1 14.83 -0.18 9.57
CA GLY A 1 13.98 -1.28 9.09
C GLY A 1 13.53 -1.09 7.66
N GLY A 2 12.70 -1.99 7.15
CA GLY A 2 11.98 -1.83 5.89
C GLY A 2 10.50 -1.52 6.13
N ASP A 3 9.68 -1.55 5.03
CA ASP A 3 8.24 -1.23 5.07
C ASP A 3 7.49 -2.06 6.12
N GLY A 4 7.72 -3.38 6.19
CA GLY A 4 7.09 -4.25 7.21
C GLY A 4 7.50 -3.91 8.64
N THR A 5 8.73 -3.45 8.89
CA THR A 5 9.14 -2.98 10.23
C THR A 5 8.39 -1.70 10.61
N LEU A 6 8.24 -0.77 9.66
CA LEU A 6 7.47 0.45 9.89
C LEU A 6 6.00 0.13 10.19
N HIS A 7 5.41 -0.78 9.41
CA HIS A 7 4.04 -1.28 9.64
C HIS A 7 3.85 -1.77 11.08
N GLU A 8 4.71 -2.65 11.57
CA GLU A 8 4.62 -3.19 12.93
C GLU A 8 4.84 -2.13 14.02
N VAL A 9 5.79 -1.20 13.82
CA VAL A 9 6.03 -0.09 14.76
C VAL A 9 4.80 0.81 14.85
N VAL A 10 4.18 1.16 13.73
CA VAL A 10 2.97 2.01 13.74
C VAL A 10 1.81 1.28 14.38
N ASN A 11 1.58 0.01 14.07
CA ASN A 11 0.56 -0.78 14.76
C ASN A 11 0.79 -0.82 16.27
N GLY A 12 2.04 -1.01 16.71
CA GLY A 12 2.42 -0.95 18.13
C GLY A 12 2.12 0.41 18.78
N LEU A 13 2.35 1.53 18.07
CA LEU A 13 2.04 2.87 18.56
C LEU A 13 0.55 3.10 18.81
N PHE A 14 -0.31 2.57 17.94
CA PHE A 14 -1.76 2.67 18.14
C PHE A 14 -2.28 1.72 19.22
N ILE A 15 -1.67 0.55 19.39
CA ILE A 15 -2.09 -0.45 20.37
C ILE A 15 -1.72 -0.03 21.80
N GLN A 16 -0.59 0.63 22.02
CA GLN A 16 -0.05 0.95 23.35
C GLN A 16 -0.93 1.93 24.17
N GLN A 17 -1.66 2.83 23.56
CA GLN A 17 -2.62 3.78 24.19
C GLN A 17 -2.07 4.64 25.35
N VAL A 18 -0.76 4.78 25.49
CA VAL A 18 -0.10 5.55 26.54
C VAL A 18 0.22 6.97 26.05
N VAL A 19 0.77 7.06 24.82
CA VAL A 19 1.15 8.32 24.18
C VAL A 19 0.42 8.42 22.84
N PRO A 20 -0.20 9.56 22.49
CA PRO A 20 -0.80 9.75 21.17
C PRO A 20 0.23 9.50 20.07
N PRO A 21 -0.05 8.66 19.05
CA PRO A 21 0.90 8.35 17.97
C PRO A 21 1.44 9.60 17.25
N SER A 22 0.64 10.67 17.16
CA SER A 22 1.03 11.95 16.55
C SER A 22 2.06 12.76 17.37
N GLU A 23 2.26 12.43 18.63
CA GLU A 23 3.27 13.05 19.49
C GLU A 23 4.64 12.34 19.40
N VAL A 24 4.65 11.12 18.84
CA VAL A 24 5.88 10.35 18.66
C VAL A 24 6.47 10.66 17.28
N LEU A 25 7.70 11.19 17.25
CA LEU A 25 8.41 11.44 16.00
C LEU A 25 9.04 10.13 15.50
N LEU A 26 8.54 9.62 14.37
CA LEU A 26 9.04 8.42 13.71
C LEU A 26 10.11 8.78 12.68
N ALA A 27 11.23 8.09 12.72
CA ALA A 27 12.30 8.21 11.74
C ALA A 27 12.65 6.82 11.19
N VAL A 28 12.93 6.74 9.88
CA VAL A 28 13.25 5.48 9.20
C VAL A 28 14.65 5.53 8.62
N ILE A 29 15.48 4.54 9.00
CA ILE A 29 16.73 4.20 8.31
C ILE A 29 16.46 2.93 7.52
N ALA A 30 16.50 3.04 6.18
CA ALA A 30 16.11 1.98 5.27
C ALA A 30 17.15 0.87 5.22
N VAL A 31 16.76 -0.36 5.56
CA VAL A 31 17.57 -1.59 5.39
C VAL A 31 16.78 -2.72 4.74
N GLY A 32 15.55 -2.42 4.29
CA GLY A 32 14.70 -3.35 3.55
C GLY A 32 15.05 -3.42 2.06
N SER A 33 14.38 -4.29 1.33
CA SER A 33 14.54 -4.46 -0.11
C SER A 33 13.57 -3.60 -0.95
N GLY A 34 12.39 -3.28 -0.44
CA GLY A 34 11.38 -2.41 -1.09
C GLY A 34 11.63 -0.95 -0.79
N ASN A 35 11.49 -0.61 0.47
CA ASN A 35 11.63 0.74 1.01
C ASN A 35 10.76 1.76 0.24
N ASP A 36 9.52 1.37 -0.02
CA ASP A 36 8.60 2.14 -0.85
C ASP A 36 8.07 3.38 -0.12
N TRP A 37 7.82 3.25 1.18
CA TRP A 37 7.35 4.36 2.00
C TRP A 37 8.33 5.54 2.01
N ILE A 38 9.63 5.30 2.21
CA ILE A 38 10.64 6.37 2.27
C ILE A 38 10.78 7.14 0.94
N ARG A 39 10.45 6.50 -0.20
CA ARG A 39 10.49 7.14 -1.53
C ARG A 39 9.52 8.30 -1.62
N MET A 40 8.34 8.19 -0.99
CA MET A 40 7.33 9.24 -0.99
C MET A 40 7.82 10.49 -0.25
N PHE A 41 8.54 10.28 0.86
CA PHE A 41 8.97 11.36 1.76
C PHE A 41 10.41 11.86 1.48
N GLY A 42 11.01 11.43 0.36
CA GLY A 42 12.35 11.86 -0.05
C GLY A 42 13.47 11.44 0.90
N ILE A 43 13.23 10.44 1.77
CA ILE A 43 14.23 9.99 2.74
C ILE A 43 15.32 9.21 2.01
N PRO A 44 16.61 9.58 2.18
CA PRO A 44 17.72 8.89 1.52
C PRO A 44 17.82 7.41 1.88
N GLN A 45 18.19 6.57 0.91
CA GLN A 45 18.37 5.14 1.14
C GLN A 45 19.70 4.82 1.84
N ASN A 46 20.71 5.64 1.69
CA ASN A 46 21.97 5.41 2.40
C ASN A 46 21.88 5.90 3.86
N CYS A 47 22.49 5.16 4.74
CA CYS A 47 22.39 5.37 6.19
C CYS A 47 22.94 6.74 6.65
N ALA A 48 24.05 7.21 6.06
CA ALA A 48 24.68 8.46 6.48
C ALA A 48 23.79 9.68 6.17
N ASP A 49 23.20 9.73 4.98
CA ASP A 49 22.30 10.81 4.58
C ASP A 49 20.94 10.71 5.29
N ALA A 50 20.43 9.50 5.55
CA ALA A 50 19.24 9.30 6.36
C ALA A 50 19.44 9.84 7.80
N ILE A 51 20.59 9.58 8.44
CA ILE A 51 20.93 10.15 9.75
C ILE A 51 21.00 11.67 9.68
N ARG A 52 21.53 12.23 8.59
CA ARG A 52 21.60 13.70 8.41
C ARG A 52 20.18 14.28 8.33
N ALA A 53 19.29 13.70 7.52
CA ALA A 53 17.88 14.12 7.44
C ALA A 53 17.15 14.01 8.79
N ILE A 54 17.43 12.95 9.58
CA ILE A 54 16.86 12.82 10.94
C ILE A 54 17.33 13.94 11.84
N ARG A 55 18.59 14.37 11.76
CA ARG A 55 19.15 15.46 12.58
C ARG A 55 18.61 16.85 12.21
N GLU A 56 18.08 17.02 11.01
CA GLU A 56 17.41 18.25 10.57
C GLU A 56 16.00 18.37 11.17
N GLU A 57 15.43 17.27 11.68
CA GLU A 57 14.15 17.20 12.38
C GLU A 57 12.95 17.76 11.60
N HIS A 58 13.05 17.82 10.27
CA HIS A 58 11.91 18.16 9.44
C HIS A 58 10.83 17.08 9.60
N SER A 59 9.64 17.49 10.01
CA SER A 59 8.56 16.54 10.31
C SER A 59 7.27 16.87 9.58
N PHE A 60 6.49 15.84 9.32
CA PHE A 60 5.23 15.88 8.61
C PHE A 60 4.19 15.04 9.36
N LEU A 61 2.95 15.50 9.40
CA LEU A 61 1.83 14.75 9.97
C LEU A 61 1.14 13.96 8.87
N GLN A 62 1.34 12.65 8.89
CA GLN A 62 0.80 11.73 7.91
C GLN A 62 -0.53 11.14 8.36
N ASP A 63 -1.44 10.91 7.41
CA ASP A 63 -2.65 10.14 7.57
C ASP A 63 -2.35 8.64 7.72
N VAL A 64 -3.22 7.92 8.42
CA VAL A 64 -3.12 6.47 8.63
C VAL A 64 -4.45 5.82 8.30
N GLY A 65 -4.42 4.79 7.48
CA GLY A 65 -5.61 3.98 7.22
C GLY A 65 -5.85 2.97 8.33
N VAL A 66 -7.12 2.77 8.69
CA VAL A 66 -7.56 1.63 9.51
C VAL A 66 -8.32 0.69 8.60
N VAL A 67 -7.89 -0.56 8.53
CA VAL A 67 -8.63 -1.61 7.83
C VAL A 67 -9.28 -2.55 8.83
N SER A 68 -10.55 -2.85 8.62
CA SER A 68 -11.24 -3.97 9.26
C SER A 68 -11.47 -5.08 8.23
N TYR A 69 -11.15 -6.30 8.60
CA TYR A 69 -11.19 -7.48 7.73
C TYR A 69 -11.66 -8.71 8.50
N GLU A 70 -12.00 -9.78 7.79
CA GLU A 70 -12.33 -11.06 8.41
C GLU A 70 -11.12 -12.01 8.39
N GLU A 71 -10.86 -12.62 9.54
CA GLU A 71 -9.86 -13.68 9.72
C GLU A 71 -10.41 -14.74 10.68
N ALA A 72 -10.41 -16.01 10.25
CA ALA A 72 -10.91 -17.14 11.04
C ALA A 72 -12.30 -16.91 11.67
N LYS A 73 -13.22 -16.21 10.96
CA LYS A 73 -14.58 -15.81 11.37
C LYS A 73 -14.63 -14.70 12.43
N TYR A 74 -13.55 -14.05 12.72
CA TYR A 74 -13.50 -12.89 13.60
C TYR A 74 -13.13 -11.63 12.80
N ARG A 75 -13.77 -10.52 13.18
CA ARG A 75 -13.41 -9.22 12.64
C ARG A 75 -12.18 -8.70 13.35
N GLN A 76 -11.15 -8.40 12.60
CA GLN A 76 -9.89 -7.84 13.06
C GLN A 76 -9.70 -6.44 12.50
N SER A 77 -8.79 -5.67 13.08
CA SER A 77 -8.40 -4.36 12.56
C SER A 77 -6.90 -4.18 12.63
N ARG A 78 -6.35 -3.48 11.61
CA ARG A 78 -4.93 -3.11 11.50
C ARG A 78 -4.79 -1.70 10.97
N TYR A 79 -3.65 -1.08 11.28
CA TYR A 79 -3.28 0.25 10.81
C TYR A 79 -2.32 0.14 9.63
N MET A 80 -2.53 0.96 8.61
CA MET A 80 -1.73 0.96 7.40
C MET A 80 -1.15 2.34 7.13
N VAL A 81 0.11 2.41 6.69
CA VAL A 81 0.87 3.64 6.52
C VAL A 81 1.27 3.94 5.08
N ASN A 82 1.09 2.99 4.18
CA ASN A 82 1.48 3.14 2.79
C ASN A 82 0.36 2.67 1.85
N VAL A 83 0.35 1.42 1.43
CA VAL A 83 -0.59 0.88 0.44
C VAL A 83 -1.14 -0.46 0.89
N ALA A 84 -2.43 -0.65 0.71
CA ALA A 84 -3.11 -1.94 0.80
C ALA A 84 -3.45 -2.45 -0.59
N GLY A 85 -3.32 -3.75 -0.79
CA GLY A 85 -3.70 -4.44 -2.00
C GLY A 85 -4.64 -5.61 -1.75
N ALA A 86 -5.66 -5.80 -2.59
CA ALA A 86 -6.51 -6.97 -2.48
C ALA A 86 -6.69 -7.67 -3.83
N GLY A 87 -6.94 -8.98 -3.77
CA GLY A 87 -7.07 -9.83 -4.93
C GLY A 87 -5.73 -10.26 -5.51
N TYR A 88 -5.42 -9.87 -6.73
CA TYR A 88 -4.16 -10.28 -7.39
C TYR A 88 -2.91 -9.87 -6.60
N GLU A 89 -2.89 -8.71 -5.97
CA GLU A 89 -1.74 -8.24 -5.18
C GLU A 89 -1.46 -9.13 -3.97
N ALA A 90 -2.49 -9.44 -3.19
CA ALA A 90 -2.37 -10.38 -2.08
C ALA A 90 -1.89 -11.77 -2.56
N GLN A 91 -2.35 -12.23 -3.72
CA GLN A 91 -1.87 -13.47 -4.34
C GLN A 91 -0.38 -13.40 -4.72
N VAL A 92 0.12 -12.26 -5.19
CA VAL A 92 1.56 -12.06 -5.47
C VAL A 92 2.37 -12.18 -4.17
N VAL A 93 1.96 -11.47 -3.12
CA VAL A 93 2.61 -11.52 -1.80
C VAL A 93 2.59 -12.96 -1.23
N ARG A 94 1.47 -13.66 -1.34
CA ARG A 94 1.35 -15.09 -0.95
C ARG A 94 2.35 -15.97 -1.71
N CYS A 95 2.42 -15.81 -3.03
CA CYS A 95 3.35 -16.57 -3.87
C CYS A 95 4.80 -16.29 -3.48
N PHE A 96 5.15 -15.03 -3.29
CA PHE A 96 6.48 -14.59 -2.89
C PHE A 96 6.87 -15.18 -1.52
N ASN A 97 6.02 -15.05 -0.52
CA ASN A 97 6.25 -15.57 0.83
C ASN A 97 6.40 -17.10 0.82
N HIS A 98 5.59 -17.82 0.05
CA HIS A 98 5.70 -19.27 -0.09
C HIS A 98 7.06 -19.68 -0.70
N LEU A 99 7.52 -18.99 -1.74
CA LEU A 99 8.82 -19.28 -2.37
C LEU A 99 9.98 -18.94 -1.44
N LYS A 100 9.88 -17.84 -0.67
CA LYS A 100 10.86 -17.46 0.34
C LYS A 100 10.96 -18.48 1.47
N LYS A 101 9.84 -19.00 1.96
CA LYS A 101 9.80 -20.09 2.97
C LYS A 101 10.45 -21.39 2.46
N LYS A 102 10.42 -21.66 1.14
CA LYS A 102 11.12 -22.78 0.50
C LYS A 102 12.63 -22.54 0.29
N GLY A 103 13.20 -21.51 0.91
CA GLY A 103 14.64 -21.20 0.82
C GLY A 103 15.04 -20.51 -0.47
N ARG A 104 14.12 -20.17 -1.38
CA ARG A 104 14.46 -19.42 -2.58
C ARG A 104 14.76 -17.97 -2.21
N ARG A 105 15.84 -17.44 -2.76
CA ARG A 105 16.30 -16.06 -2.54
C ARG A 105 16.71 -15.46 -3.89
N GLY A 106 16.77 -14.13 -3.95
CA GLY A 106 17.25 -13.42 -5.14
C GLY A 106 16.25 -12.39 -5.66
N ARG A 107 16.81 -11.44 -6.38
CA ARG A 107 16.14 -10.26 -6.92
C ARG A 107 14.97 -10.59 -7.87
N TRP A 108 15.07 -11.72 -8.58
CA TRP A 108 14.05 -12.17 -9.54
C TRP A 108 12.86 -12.90 -8.90
N LEU A 109 12.92 -13.19 -7.60
CA LEU A 109 11.89 -13.97 -6.93
C LEU A 109 10.54 -13.24 -6.94
N TYR A 110 10.56 -11.93 -6.69
CA TYR A 110 9.36 -11.09 -6.74
C TYR A 110 8.78 -11.03 -8.15
N THR A 111 9.59 -10.72 -9.14
CA THR A 111 9.16 -10.69 -10.56
C THR A 111 8.56 -12.03 -11.00
N TRP A 112 9.17 -13.15 -10.61
CA TRP A 112 8.61 -14.47 -10.88
C TRP A 112 7.26 -14.68 -10.19
N SER A 113 7.11 -14.20 -8.96
CA SER A 113 5.84 -14.27 -8.22
C SER A 113 4.74 -13.47 -8.90
N VAL A 114 5.06 -12.27 -9.40
CA VAL A 114 4.15 -11.45 -10.21
C VAL A 114 3.66 -12.23 -11.45
N ILE A 115 4.58 -12.71 -12.28
CA ILE A 115 4.24 -13.43 -13.53
C ILE A 115 3.43 -14.68 -13.24
N ARG A 116 3.91 -15.51 -12.29
CA ARG A 116 3.24 -16.76 -11.92
C ARG A 116 1.83 -16.52 -11.39
N SER A 117 1.64 -15.52 -10.56
CA SER A 117 0.35 -15.17 -9.99
C SER A 117 -0.61 -14.69 -11.06
N PHE A 118 -0.14 -13.94 -12.06
CA PHE A 118 -0.98 -13.44 -13.15
C PHE A 118 -1.68 -14.55 -13.92
N PHE A 119 -0.97 -15.63 -14.24
CA PHE A 119 -1.56 -16.76 -14.97
C PHE A 119 -2.42 -17.70 -14.10
N ARG A 120 -2.39 -17.52 -12.78
CA ARG A 120 -3.14 -18.38 -11.85
C ARG A 120 -4.34 -17.68 -11.21
N TYR A 121 -4.25 -16.38 -11.06
CA TYR A 121 -5.31 -15.61 -10.44
C TYR A 121 -6.46 -15.37 -11.46
N LYS A 122 -7.68 -15.54 -10.98
CA LYS A 122 -8.89 -15.27 -11.77
C LYS A 122 -9.56 -14.02 -11.21
N PRO A 123 -9.92 -13.07 -12.07
CA PRO A 123 -10.71 -11.91 -11.65
C PRO A 123 -11.99 -12.35 -10.93
N THR A 124 -12.35 -11.61 -9.91
CA THR A 124 -13.43 -11.95 -8.97
C THR A 124 -14.52 -10.90 -9.03
N GLY A 125 -15.79 -11.31 -8.94
CA GLY A 125 -16.92 -10.39 -8.84
C GLY A 125 -16.79 -9.55 -7.57
N THR A 126 -16.56 -8.25 -7.73
CA THR A 126 -16.23 -7.33 -6.63
C THR A 126 -17.13 -6.11 -6.66
N LYS A 127 -17.57 -5.69 -5.50
CA LYS A 127 -18.33 -4.46 -5.29
C LYS A 127 -17.49 -3.53 -4.42
N VAL A 128 -17.38 -2.27 -4.83
CA VAL A 128 -16.63 -1.24 -4.08
C VAL A 128 -17.53 -0.03 -3.85
N TRP A 129 -17.56 0.42 -2.61
CA TRP A 129 -18.21 1.67 -2.20
C TRP A 129 -17.14 2.64 -1.70
N VAL A 130 -17.28 3.89 -2.08
CA VAL A 130 -16.46 5.01 -1.62
C VAL A 130 -17.42 6.04 -1.03
N ASP A 131 -17.20 6.41 0.23
CA ASP A 131 -18.03 7.35 0.98
C ASP A 131 -19.55 7.03 0.87
N GLY A 132 -19.87 5.73 1.00
CA GLY A 132 -21.25 5.22 0.94
C GLY A 132 -21.82 5.07 -0.48
N LYS A 133 -21.17 5.59 -1.52
CA LYS A 133 -21.61 5.46 -2.90
C LYS A 133 -20.92 4.27 -3.57
N ARG A 134 -21.71 3.37 -4.19
CA ARG A 134 -21.14 2.28 -4.97
C ARG A 134 -20.54 2.78 -6.27
N VAL A 135 -19.20 2.66 -6.40
CA VAL A 135 -18.42 3.11 -7.57
C VAL A 135 -18.06 1.96 -8.52
N TYR A 136 -18.07 0.72 -8.02
CA TYR A 136 -17.72 -0.44 -8.83
C TYR A 136 -18.62 -1.65 -8.52
N ASN A 137 -18.95 -2.46 -9.55
CA ASN A 137 -19.70 -3.71 -9.41
C ASN A 137 -19.51 -4.58 -10.67
N ASP A 138 -18.36 -5.22 -10.79
CA ASP A 138 -18.00 -6.08 -11.93
C ASP A 138 -16.83 -7.01 -11.55
N LEU A 139 -16.30 -7.74 -12.52
CA LEU A 139 -15.07 -8.52 -12.35
C LEU A 139 -13.86 -7.59 -12.13
N LEU A 140 -13.15 -7.81 -11.05
CA LEU A 140 -11.94 -7.06 -10.68
C LEU A 140 -10.74 -8.02 -10.64
N LEU A 141 -9.61 -7.58 -11.20
CA LEU A 141 -8.33 -8.28 -11.09
C LEU A 141 -7.64 -7.92 -9.77
N SER A 142 -7.53 -6.64 -9.48
CA SER A 142 -6.83 -6.11 -8.30
C SER A 142 -7.41 -4.77 -7.88
N ILE A 143 -7.29 -4.47 -6.60
CA ILE A 143 -7.50 -3.14 -6.06
C ILE A 143 -6.28 -2.78 -5.22
N ALA A 144 -5.72 -1.59 -5.46
CA ALA A 144 -4.76 -0.94 -4.59
C ALA A 144 -5.40 0.33 -4.01
N LEU A 145 -5.19 0.58 -2.75
CA LEU A 145 -5.63 1.80 -2.09
C LEU A 145 -4.65 2.22 -0.99
N GLY A 146 -4.48 3.50 -0.77
CA GLY A 146 -3.52 3.96 0.23
C GLY A 146 -3.33 5.45 0.29
N VAL A 147 -2.39 5.83 1.15
CA VAL A 147 -1.90 7.19 1.35
C VAL A 147 -0.52 7.41 0.72
N GLY A 148 0.16 6.32 0.35
CA GLY A 148 1.47 6.33 -0.30
C GLY A 148 1.37 6.10 -1.81
N LYS A 149 2.35 6.61 -2.55
CA LYS A 149 2.41 6.51 -4.03
C LYS A 149 2.97 5.19 -4.53
N TYR A 150 3.88 4.57 -3.75
CA TYR A 150 4.75 3.50 -4.20
C TYR A 150 4.43 2.18 -3.49
N ASN A 151 4.46 1.08 -4.24
CA ASN A 151 4.39 -0.28 -3.72
C ASN A 151 5.24 -1.22 -4.60
N GLY A 152 5.62 -2.38 -4.08
CA GLY A 152 6.30 -3.43 -4.84
C GLY A 152 7.67 -3.07 -5.41
N GLY A 153 8.43 -2.19 -4.73
CA GLY A 153 9.78 -1.80 -5.12
C GLY A 153 9.85 -0.65 -6.13
N GLY A 154 8.99 0.36 -5.98
CA GLY A 154 8.98 1.59 -6.76
C GLY A 154 7.91 1.66 -7.85
N ILE A 155 6.97 0.73 -7.88
CA ILE A 155 5.78 0.84 -8.74
C ILE A 155 4.89 1.96 -8.20
N GLN A 156 4.53 2.92 -9.05
CA GLN A 156 3.62 4.00 -8.70
C GLN A 156 2.17 3.57 -8.94
N GLN A 157 1.64 2.80 -7.99
CA GLN A 157 0.25 2.33 -8.08
C GLN A 157 -0.78 3.43 -7.81
N LEU A 158 -0.40 4.41 -7.01
CA LEU A 158 -1.24 5.55 -6.60
C LEU A 158 -0.45 6.85 -6.81
N PRO A 159 -0.10 7.23 -8.05
CA PRO A 159 0.84 8.32 -8.32
C PRO A 159 0.41 9.69 -7.78
N ASP A 160 -0.91 9.87 -7.63
CA ASP A 160 -1.49 11.13 -7.16
C ASP A 160 -1.81 11.13 -5.66
N ALA A 161 -1.40 10.08 -4.92
CA ALA A 161 -1.68 9.99 -3.49
C ALA A 161 -1.06 11.16 -2.72
N VAL A 162 -1.83 11.71 -1.78
CA VAL A 162 -1.45 12.78 -0.86
C VAL A 162 -1.58 12.25 0.57
N ALA A 163 -0.51 12.37 1.35
CA ALA A 163 -0.42 11.68 2.63
C ALA A 163 -1.10 12.39 3.82
N ASP A 164 -1.76 13.55 3.62
CA ASP A 164 -2.38 14.34 4.70
C ASP A 164 -3.70 15.02 4.34
N ASP A 165 -4.33 14.62 3.23
CA ASP A 165 -5.58 15.22 2.77
C ASP A 165 -6.86 14.54 3.31
N GLY A 166 -6.70 13.46 4.06
CA GLY A 166 -7.80 12.72 4.68
C GLY A 166 -8.49 11.74 3.74
N MET A 167 -7.88 11.40 2.60
CA MET A 167 -8.47 10.50 1.61
C MET A 167 -7.50 9.39 1.22
N PHE A 168 -8.07 8.23 0.90
CA PHE A 168 -7.36 7.20 0.17
C PHE A 168 -7.42 7.50 -1.32
N ASP A 169 -6.30 7.37 -2.02
CA ASP A 169 -6.31 7.14 -3.46
C ASP A 169 -6.56 5.65 -3.74
N ILE A 170 -7.29 5.36 -4.81
CA ILE A 170 -7.74 4.00 -5.13
C ILE A 170 -7.50 3.72 -6.61
N SER A 171 -6.83 2.62 -6.91
CA SER A 171 -6.68 2.06 -8.25
C SER A 171 -7.45 0.75 -8.38
N LEU A 172 -8.47 0.72 -9.23
CA LEU A 172 -9.25 -0.47 -9.53
C LEU A 172 -8.78 -1.04 -10.87
N VAL A 173 -8.18 -2.21 -10.86
CA VAL A 173 -7.66 -2.88 -12.06
C VAL A 173 -8.67 -3.89 -12.56
N ARG A 174 -9.32 -3.57 -13.69
CA ARG A 174 -10.22 -4.49 -14.39
C ARG A 174 -9.45 -5.64 -15.04
N PRO A 175 -10.13 -6.73 -15.45
CA PRO A 175 -9.48 -7.80 -16.19
C PRO A 175 -8.69 -7.26 -17.39
N ILE A 176 -7.43 -7.64 -17.48
CA ILE A 176 -6.48 -7.17 -18.49
C ILE A 176 -5.66 -8.35 -19.01
N HIS A 177 -5.33 -8.34 -20.29
CA HIS A 177 -4.45 -9.34 -20.87
C HIS A 177 -2.99 -9.06 -20.52
N PHE A 178 -2.21 -10.10 -20.27
CA PHE A 178 -0.79 -10.03 -19.91
C PHE A 178 0.03 -9.13 -20.85
N TRP A 179 -0.18 -9.24 -22.18
CA TRP A 179 0.52 -8.43 -23.16
C TRP A 179 0.25 -6.92 -23.01
N HIS A 180 -0.95 -6.53 -22.58
CA HIS A 180 -1.24 -5.12 -22.34
C HIS A 180 -0.42 -4.55 -21.18
N ILE A 181 -0.13 -5.38 -20.16
CA ILE A 181 0.75 -4.99 -19.03
C ILE A 181 2.18 -4.87 -19.54
N ILE A 182 2.68 -5.86 -20.28
CA ILE A 182 4.08 -5.88 -20.77
C ILE A 182 4.37 -4.65 -21.65
N PHE A 183 3.51 -4.33 -22.62
CA PHE A 183 3.73 -3.18 -23.49
C PHE A 183 3.58 -1.83 -22.80
N ARG A 184 2.92 -1.78 -21.63
CA ARG A 184 2.73 -0.56 -20.83
C ARG A 184 3.47 -0.58 -19.50
N PHE A 185 4.38 -1.54 -19.33
CA PHE A 185 5.11 -1.75 -18.07
C PHE A 185 5.81 -0.49 -17.57
N HIS A 186 6.37 0.31 -18.47
CA HIS A 186 7.01 1.59 -18.13
C HIS A 186 6.06 2.57 -17.42
N LYS A 187 4.73 2.49 -17.70
CA LYS A 187 3.73 3.37 -17.07
C LYS A 187 3.54 3.09 -15.58
N LEU A 188 3.93 1.91 -15.13
CA LEU A 188 3.89 1.54 -13.72
C LEU A 188 4.94 2.29 -12.88
N PHE A 189 6.00 2.83 -13.51
CA PHE A 189 7.11 3.47 -12.82
C PHE A 189 7.21 4.98 -13.06
N ASN A 190 6.45 5.53 -13.97
CA ASN A 190 6.53 6.95 -14.34
C ASN A 190 5.26 7.75 -14.00
N GLY A 191 4.40 7.21 -13.13
CA GLY A 191 3.19 7.88 -12.68
C GLY A 191 2.02 7.89 -13.68
N LYS A 192 2.15 7.18 -14.82
CA LYS A 192 1.16 7.20 -15.91
C LYS A 192 0.23 5.99 -15.89
N ILE A 193 0.05 5.36 -14.73
CA ILE A 193 -0.75 4.14 -14.61
C ILE A 193 -2.22 4.36 -15.04
N TYR A 194 -2.78 5.52 -14.77
CA TYR A 194 -4.17 5.87 -15.15
C TYR A 194 -4.39 6.11 -16.65
N GLU A 195 -3.33 6.22 -17.45
CA GLU A 195 -3.45 6.16 -18.91
C GLU A 195 -3.72 4.75 -19.44
N ILE A 196 -3.70 3.73 -18.57
CA ILE A 196 -4.06 2.36 -18.91
C ILE A 196 -5.58 2.21 -18.77
N ARG A 197 -6.29 2.09 -19.89
CA ARG A 197 -7.78 2.04 -19.97
C ARG A 197 -8.45 1.07 -19.00
N HIS A 198 -7.75 0.03 -18.53
CA HIS A 198 -8.27 -0.97 -17.61
C HIS A 198 -8.14 -0.58 -16.14
N ILE A 199 -7.51 0.55 -15.84
CA ILE A 199 -7.30 1.04 -14.48
C ILE A 199 -8.20 2.25 -14.27
N LEU A 200 -9.07 2.15 -13.26
CA LEU A 200 -9.96 3.23 -12.84
C LEU A 200 -9.38 3.85 -11.58
N ARG A 201 -9.58 5.14 -11.43
CA ARG A 201 -9.19 5.90 -10.24
C ARG A 201 -10.42 6.33 -9.48
N GLU A 202 -10.36 6.18 -8.15
CA GLU A 202 -11.33 6.72 -7.21
C GLU A 202 -10.59 7.33 -6.02
N ARG A 203 -11.28 8.14 -5.21
CA ARG A 203 -10.76 8.73 -3.97
C ARG A 203 -11.86 8.87 -2.94
N GLY A 204 -11.54 8.68 -1.66
CA GLY A 204 -12.48 8.91 -0.56
C GLY A 204 -11.93 8.56 0.81
N GLY A 205 -12.63 8.98 1.86
CA GLY A 205 -12.22 8.78 3.26
C GLY A 205 -12.66 7.44 3.84
N THR A 206 -13.72 6.82 3.28
CA THR A 206 -14.23 5.52 3.71
C THR A 206 -14.44 4.61 2.52
N ILE A 207 -13.94 3.37 2.60
CA ILE A 207 -14.03 2.43 1.51
C ILE A 207 -14.54 1.09 2.04
N ARG A 208 -15.52 0.51 1.34
CA ARG A 208 -16.00 -0.84 1.60
C ARG A 208 -15.83 -1.71 0.37
N ILE A 209 -15.32 -2.93 0.58
CA ILE A 209 -15.07 -3.89 -0.49
C ILE A 209 -15.73 -5.22 -0.13
N GLU A 210 -16.55 -5.73 -1.02
CA GLU A 210 -17.16 -7.05 -0.95
C GLU A 210 -16.81 -7.84 -2.23
N SER A 211 -16.61 -9.13 -2.10
CA SER A 211 -16.35 -10.00 -3.26
C SER A 211 -16.96 -11.38 -3.11
N SER A 212 -17.19 -12.02 -4.24
CA SER A 212 -17.62 -13.40 -4.32
C SER A 212 -16.93 -14.10 -5.50
N PRO A 213 -16.09 -15.14 -5.22
CA PRO A 213 -15.61 -15.58 -3.91
C PRO A 213 -14.83 -14.50 -3.15
N GLU A 214 -14.59 -14.74 -1.86
CA GLU A 214 -13.76 -13.87 -1.01
C GLU A 214 -12.35 -13.71 -1.59
N ILE A 215 -11.80 -12.49 -1.45
CA ILE A 215 -10.42 -12.18 -1.85
C ILE A 215 -9.62 -11.77 -0.62
N GLU A 216 -8.34 -12.11 -0.65
CA GLU A 216 -7.41 -11.74 0.40
C GLU A 216 -6.95 -10.30 0.26
N VAL A 217 -6.54 -9.73 1.40
CA VAL A 217 -5.92 -8.41 1.50
C VAL A 217 -4.48 -8.54 2.00
N GLU A 218 -3.63 -7.69 1.48
CA GLU A 218 -2.30 -7.40 2.03
C GLU A 218 -2.25 -5.93 2.47
N LEU A 219 -1.48 -5.63 3.49
CA LEU A 219 -1.19 -4.29 4.00
C LEU A 219 0.30 -4.11 4.11
N ASP A 220 0.83 -3.08 3.46
CA ASP A 220 2.26 -2.73 3.53
C ASP A 220 3.18 -3.95 3.28
N GLY A 221 2.73 -4.93 2.46
CA GLY A 221 3.43 -6.16 2.13
C GLY A 221 3.15 -7.38 3.03
N GLU A 222 2.29 -7.25 4.05
CA GLU A 222 1.92 -8.35 4.95
C GLU A 222 0.51 -8.87 4.62
N LEU A 223 0.38 -10.19 4.49
CA LEU A 223 -0.92 -10.83 4.26
C LEU A 223 -1.74 -10.82 5.54
N LEU A 224 -2.99 -10.42 5.40
CA LEU A 224 -3.99 -10.44 6.46
C LEU A 224 -5.16 -11.39 6.12
N GLY A 225 -6.38 -11.01 6.51
CA GLY A 225 -7.59 -11.77 6.22
C GLY A 225 -8.15 -11.56 4.81
N HIS A 226 -9.45 -11.54 4.72
CA HIS A 226 -10.18 -11.48 3.46
C HIS A 226 -11.40 -10.54 3.54
N THR A 227 -12.06 -10.34 2.39
CA THR A 227 -13.33 -9.60 2.32
C THR A 227 -14.42 -10.25 3.19
N PRO A 228 -15.39 -9.44 3.73
CA PRO A 228 -15.56 -8.00 3.49
C PRO A 228 -14.48 -7.14 4.18
N LEU A 229 -14.06 -6.06 3.48
CA LEU A 229 -13.07 -5.11 3.98
C LEU A 229 -13.73 -3.75 4.19
N GLU A 230 -13.37 -3.07 5.26
CA GLU A 230 -13.74 -1.67 5.48
C GLU A 230 -12.50 -0.86 5.85
N PHE A 231 -12.27 0.23 5.14
CA PHE A 231 -11.17 1.16 5.39
C PHE A 231 -11.72 2.51 5.83
N THR A 232 -11.07 3.07 6.84
CA THR A 232 -11.39 4.41 7.36
C THR A 232 -10.10 5.20 7.55
N MET A 233 -10.11 6.49 7.21
CA MET A 233 -8.96 7.35 7.34
C MET A 233 -8.89 8.01 8.73
N LEU A 234 -7.73 7.92 9.37
CA LEU A 234 -7.33 8.72 10.52
C LEU A 234 -6.42 9.85 10.02
N ARG A 235 -6.92 11.08 10.08
CA ARG A 235 -6.19 12.24 9.56
C ARG A 235 -5.04 12.63 10.49
N ARG A 236 -3.87 12.90 9.89
CA ARG A 236 -2.68 13.44 10.59
C ARG A 236 -2.33 12.67 11.87
N ALA A 237 -2.39 11.34 11.78
CA ALA A 237 -2.41 10.47 12.93
C ALA A 237 -1.02 10.06 13.43
N ILE A 238 0.03 10.19 12.59
CA ILE A 238 1.43 9.95 12.98
C ILE A 238 2.32 11.11 12.53
N ARG A 239 3.39 11.34 13.30
CA ARG A 239 4.42 12.32 12.93
C ARG A 239 5.66 11.60 12.44
N VAL A 240 6.11 11.93 11.23
CA VAL A 240 7.24 11.27 10.56
C VAL A 240 8.31 12.27 10.17
N VAL A 241 9.57 11.85 10.23
CA VAL A 241 10.69 12.63 9.66
C VAL A 241 10.62 12.53 8.15
N VAL A 242 10.82 13.65 7.47
CA VAL A 242 10.80 13.75 6.00
C VAL A 242 12.04 14.52 5.51
N SER A 243 12.32 14.47 4.22
CA SER A 243 13.37 15.32 3.65
C SER A 243 12.89 16.77 3.53
N ARG A 244 13.84 17.69 3.45
CA ARG A 244 13.55 19.10 3.19
C ARG A 244 12.89 19.29 1.83
N GLU A 245 13.41 18.60 0.81
CA GLU A 245 12.87 18.66 -0.55
C GLU A 245 11.40 18.21 -0.62
N PHE A 246 11.02 17.24 0.23
CA PHE A 246 9.62 16.84 0.32
C PHE A 246 8.73 18.01 0.80
N LEU A 247 9.12 18.72 1.86
CA LEU A 247 8.35 19.86 2.36
C LEU A 247 8.28 21.00 1.33
N GLU A 248 9.41 21.32 0.68
CA GLU A 248 9.45 22.35 -0.38
C GLU A 248 8.58 21.99 -1.60
N SER A 249 8.33 20.71 -1.85
CA SER A 249 7.45 20.26 -2.94
C SER A 249 5.96 20.37 -2.64
N MET A 250 5.59 20.65 -1.38
CA MET A 250 4.20 20.80 -0.92
C MET A 250 3.75 22.28 -0.86
N GLU A 251 4.70 23.21 -0.91
CA GLU A 251 4.44 24.66 -0.99
C GLU A 251 4.14 25.10 -2.43
#